data_ac2491aea8dc98a3e13f91020bf6467b
#
_entry.id   ac2491aea8dc98a3e13f91020bf6467b
#
_cell.length_a   1.000
_cell.length_b   1.000
_cell.length_c   1.000
_cell.angle_alpha   90.00
_cell.angle_beta   90.00
_cell.angle_gamma   90.00
#
_symmetry.space_group_name_H-M   'P 1'
#
loop_
_entity.id
_entity.type
_entity.pdbx_description
1 polymer ?
#
loop_
_entity_poly.entity_id
_entity_poly.type
_entity_poly.pdbx_seq_one_letter_code
_entity_poly.pdbx_strand_id
1 'polypeptide(L)' 'MKLKVGDLFKQAWPGCTNPMRFQVLEVDRERDYLRVNCISTEGYSHEEEWQGKGDGLKFTENAILMGEYKML' A
#
# COMPACT_ATOMS: atom_id res chain seq x y z
N MET A 1 -9.55 -9.86 -0.27
CA MET A 1 -9.51 -8.75 -1.21
C MET A 1 -8.23 -8.86 -2.04
N LYS A 2 -8.25 -8.36 -3.25
CA LYS A 2 -7.09 -8.41 -4.16
C LYS A 2 -6.77 -7.03 -4.67
N LEU A 3 -5.55 -6.57 -4.41
CA LEU A 3 -5.05 -5.33 -4.99
C LEU A 3 -4.77 -5.51 -6.48
N LYS A 4 -5.01 -4.45 -7.24
CA LYS A 4 -4.73 -4.40 -8.67
C LYS A 4 -4.12 -3.05 -9.02
N VAL A 5 -3.48 -2.98 -10.16
CA VAL A 5 -2.89 -1.74 -10.68
C VAL A 5 -3.95 -0.66 -10.75
N GLY A 6 -3.61 0.53 -10.25
CA GLY A 6 -4.50 1.68 -10.20
C GLY A 6 -5.23 1.84 -8.86
N ASP A 7 -5.26 0.82 -8.01
CA ASP A 7 -5.89 0.94 -6.70
C ASP A 7 -5.16 1.98 -5.85
N LEU A 8 -5.95 2.70 -5.04
CA LEU A 8 -5.44 3.67 -4.08
C LEU A 8 -5.82 3.22 -2.67
N PHE A 9 -4.88 3.34 -1.74
CA PHE A 9 -5.13 3.10 -0.33
C PHE A 9 -4.31 4.06 0.51
N LYS A 10 -4.62 4.15 1.80
CA LYS A 10 -3.94 5.06 2.71
C LYS A 10 -3.66 4.41 4.06
N GLN A 11 -2.72 4.98 4.79
CA GLN A 11 -2.48 4.64 6.19
C GLN A 11 -3.72 4.99 7.01
N ALA A 12 -4.13 4.09 7.91
CA ALA A 12 -5.39 4.26 8.65
C ALA A 12 -5.33 3.74 10.08
N TRP A 13 -4.15 3.38 10.62
CA TRP A 13 -4.07 2.90 11.99
C TRP A 13 -4.36 4.02 12.99
N PRO A 14 -4.84 3.69 14.21
CA PRO A 14 -5.12 4.70 15.24
C PRO A 14 -3.86 5.53 15.55
N GLY A 15 -4.03 6.84 15.66
CA GLY A 15 -2.92 7.74 15.93
C GLY A 15 -2.12 8.19 14.72
N CYS A 16 -2.46 7.72 13.53
CA CYS A 16 -1.82 8.20 12.32
C CYS A 16 -2.26 9.64 12.04
N THR A 17 -1.34 10.60 12.13
CA THR A 17 -1.66 12.02 12.00
C THR A 17 -1.44 12.56 10.59
N ASN A 18 -0.55 11.94 9.82
CA ASN A 18 -0.26 12.38 8.45
C ASN A 18 -0.32 11.16 7.53
N PRO A 19 -1.52 10.67 7.20
CA PRO A 19 -1.64 9.45 6.44
C PRO A 19 -1.10 9.61 5.02
N MET A 20 -0.11 8.78 4.69
CA MET A 20 0.35 8.67 3.31
C MET A 20 -0.65 7.90 2.48
N ARG A 21 -0.75 8.26 1.22
CA ARG A 21 -1.53 7.52 0.22
C ARG A 21 -0.58 6.74 -0.68
N PHE A 22 -1.08 5.63 -1.18
CA PHE A 22 -0.32 4.74 -2.04
C PHE A 22 -1.14 4.39 -3.26
N GLN A 23 -0.55 4.51 -4.43
CA GLN A 23 -1.17 4.04 -5.67
C GLN A 23 -0.42 2.81 -6.15
N VAL A 24 -1.14 1.75 -6.44
CA VAL A 24 -0.56 0.50 -6.92
C VAL A 24 -0.13 0.67 -8.37
N LEU A 25 1.15 0.46 -8.65
CA LEU A 25 1.73 0.57 -9.97
C LEU A 25 1.99 -0.79 -10.61
N GLU A 26 2.33 -1.80 -9.80
CA GLU A 26 2.62 -3.15 -10.28
C GLU A 26 2.30 -4.16 -9.19
N VAL A 27 1.78 -5.32 -9.59
CA VAL A 27 1.45 -6.43 -8.70
C VAL A 27 1.98 -7.72 -9.31
N ASP A 28 2.71 -8.51 -8.51
CA ASP A 28 3.15 -9.84 -8.91
C ASP A 28 2.94 -10.80 -7.74
N ARG A 29 1.88 -11.62 -7.82
CA ARG A 29 1.50 -12.51 -6.73
C ARG A 29 2.45 -13.66 -6.53
N GLU A 30 3.08 -14.14 -7.60
CA GLU A 30 4.03 -15.25 -7.49
C GLU A 30 5.27 -14.85 -6.71
N ARG A 31 5.69 -13.60 -6.86
CA ARG A 31 6.86 -13.05 -6.17
C ARG A 31 6.51 -12.37 -4.85
N ASP A 32 5.22 -12.33 -4.48
CA ASP A 32 4.75 -11.55 -3.33
C ASP A 32 5.27 -10.11 -3.39
N TYR A 33 5.10 -9.48 -4.54
CA TYR A 33 5.72 -8.20 -4.90
C TYR A 33 4.67 -7.15 -5.21
N LEU A 34 4.95 -5.95 -4.81
CA LEU A 34 4.09 -4.78 -5.03
C LEU A 34 4.96 -3.56 -5.27
N ARG A 35 4.69 -2.79 -6.31
CA ARG A 35 5.32 -1.49 -6.50
C ARG A 35 4.25 -0.41 -6.37
N VAL A 36 4.56 0.59 -5.57
CA VAL A 36 3.60 1.66 -5.25
C VAL A 36 4.23 3.02 -5.46
N ASN A 37 3.38 4.00 -5.77
CA ASN A 37 3.73 5.40 -5.68
C ASN A 37 3.25 5.91 -4.32
N CYS A 38 4.18 6.36 -3.48
CA CYS A 38 3.89 6.87 -2.14
C CYS A 38 3.66 8.37 -2.25
N ILE A 39 2.51 8.84 -1.80
CA ILE A 39 2.12 10.25 -1.91
C ILE A 39 1.94 10.81 -0.50
N SER A 40 2.77 11.79 -0.14
CA SER A 40 2.67 12.45 1.16
C SER A 40 1.46 13.39 1.20
N THR A 41 1.07 13.79 2.42
CA THR A 41 -0.01 14.77 2.59
C THR A 41 0.34 16.14 2.01
N GLU A 42 1.63 16.40 1.78
CA GLU A 42 2.11 17.66 1.20
C GLU A 42 2.22 17.59 -0.31
N GLY A 43 1.91 16.46 -0.93
CA GLY A 43 1.91 16.30 -2.37
C GLY A 43 3.20 15.76 -2.96
N TYR A 44 4.23 15.50 -2.15
CA TYR A 44 5.45 14.85 -2.64
C TYR A 44 5.17 13.38 -2.92
N SER A 45 5.80 12.84 -3.95
CA SER A 45 5.63 11.43 -4.28
C SER A 45 6.97 10.79 -4.65
N HIS A 46 7.06 9.48 -4.36
CA HIS A 46 8.19 8.65 -4.76
C HIS A 46 7.73 7.20 -4.88
N GLU A 47 8.43 6.41 -5.67
CA GLU A 47 8.09 5.00 -5.85
C GLU A 47 8.86 4.15 -4.86
N GLU A 48 8.19 3.06 -4.39
CA GLU A 48 8.80 2.04 -3.55
C GLU A 48 8.40 0.67 -4.06
N GLU A 49 9.31 -0.28 -3.85
CA GLU A 49 9.05 -1.70 -4.13
C GLU A 49 8.95 -2.43 -2.80
N TRP A 50 7.88 -3.20 -2.62
CA TRP A 50 7.62 -3.97 -1.41
C TRP A 50 7.56 -5.45 -1.78
N GLN A 51 8.36 -6.27 -1.13
CA GLN A 51 8.46 -7.69 -1.47
C GLN A 51 8.76 -8.53 -0.24
N GLY A 52 8.14 -9.73 -0.19
CA GLY A 52 8.44 -10.73 0.80
C GLY A 52 7.72 -10.56 2.12
N LYS A 53 8.08 -11.40 3.08
CA LYS A 53 7.43 -11.44 4.39
C LYS A 53 7.52 -10.10 5.10
N GLY A 54 6.35 -9.64 5.58
CA GLY A 54 6.27 -8.42 6.36
C GLY A 54 6.19 -7.15 5.52
N ASP A 55 6.24 -7.25 4.19
CA ASP A 55 6.30 -6.06 3.35
C ASP A 55 5.68 -6.22 1.95
N GLY A 56 5.38 -7.41 1.52
CA GLY A 56 4.95 -7.69 0.15
C GLY A 56 3.46 -7.53 -0.05
N LEU A 57 2.98 -8.11 -1.16
CA LEU A 57 1.59 -8.00 -1.58
C LEU A 57 0.63 -8.62 -0.57
N LYS A 58 0.94 -9.81 -0.07
CA LYS A 58 0.07 -10.50 0.90
C LYS A 58 -0.01 -9.74 2.21
N PHE A 59 1.12 -9.23 2.68
CA PHE A 59 1.17 -8.42 3.89
C PHE A 59 0.29 -7.18 3.75
N THR A 60 0.40 -6.49 2.62
CA THR A 60 -0.36 -5.27 2.36
C THR A 60 -1.85 -5.54 2.28
N GLU A 61 -2.26 -6.60 1.58
CA GLU A 61 -3.68 -6.97 1.50
C GLU A 61 -4.23 -7.34 2.87
N ASN A 62 -3.45 -8.05 3.69
CA ASN A 62 -3.85 -8.38 5.05
C ASN A 62 -3.98 -7.12 5.92
N ALA A 63 -3.06 -6.19 5.79
CA ALA A 63 -3.11 -4.92 6.53
C ALA A 63 -4.38 -4.12 6.18
N ILE A 64 -4.82 -4.17 4.94
CA ILE A 64 -6.08 -3.53 4.53
C ILE A 64 -7.26 -4.24 5.21
N LEU A 65 -7.27 -5.57 5.22
CA LEU A 65 -8.33 -6.32 5.90
C LEU A 65 -8.39 -6.04 7.39
N MET A 66 -7.25 -5.82 8.02
CA MET A 66 -7.16 -5.53 9.45
C MET A 66 -7.42 -4.07 9.81
N GLY A 67 -7.58 -3.20 8.82
CA GLY A 67 -7.86 -1.79 9.05
C GLY A 67 -6.63 -0.91 9.26
N GLU A 68 -5.43 -1.46 9.12
CA GLU A 68 -4.20 -0.66 9.20
C GLU A 68 -4.00 0.23 7.97
N TYR A 69 -4.47 -0.23 6.82
CA TYR A 69 -4.63 0.55 5.61
C TYR A 69 -6.09 0.55 5.21
N LYS A 70 -6.52 1.57 4.48
CA LYS A 70 -7.91 1.70 4.03
C LYS A 70 -7.94 2.02 2.54
N MET A 71 -8.78 1.28 1.80
CA MET A 71 -9.00 1.59 0.37
C MET A 71 -9.70 2.94 0.22
N LEU A 72 -9.28 3.66 -0.80
CA LEU A 72 -9.88 4.95 -1.16
C LEU A 72 -10.88 4.81 -2.28
#